data_4f39151104086034084ee3af2bc82733
#
_entry.id   4f39151104086034084ee3af2bc82733
#
_cell.length_a   1.000
_cell.length_b   1.000
_cell.length_c   1.000
_cell.angle_alpha   90.00
_cell.angle_beta   90.00
_cell.angle_gamma   90.00
#
_symmetry.space_group_name_H-M   'P 1'
#
loop_
_entity.id
_entity.type
_entity.pdbx_description
1 polymer ?
#
loop_
_entity_poly.entity_id
_entity_poly.type
_entity_poly.pdbx_seq_one_letter_code
_entity_poly.pdbx_strand_id
1 'polypeptide(L)'
;MCYTYDGIAVGKVALGENSKEKVRLSARVKESVERAIQLDPKNDTAYHLLGRWHRNVANLSGVSKAFAKILYGGLPPASNQLAAENLQKAAEIAPKFINHHLELAITYQMMKKWKLALNSLDQVDRLPATAKLDNEYKQKAQKIRKTITKKVK
;
A
#
# COMPACT_ATOMS: atom_id res chain seq x y z
N MET A 1 8.58 -3.55 -17.07
CA MET A 1 9.21 -2.50 -16.21
C MET A 1 8.59 -1.11 -16.40
N CYS A 2 8.29 -0.65 -17.60
CA CYS A 2 7.80 0.72 -17.87
C CYS A 2 6.54 1.10 -17.07
N TYR A 3 5.53 0.25 -17.06
CA TYR A 3 4.25 0.51 -16.36
C TYR A 3 4.39 0.61 -14.83
N THR A 4 5.28 -0.16 -14.22
CA THR A 4 5.53 -0.05 -12.77
C THR A 4 6.13 1.30 -12.43
N TYR A 5 7.10 1.78 -13.21
CA TYR A 5 7.71 3.09 -13.01
C TYR A 5 6.74 4.25 -13.31
N ASP A 6 5.86 4.12 -14.32
CA ASP A 6 4.79 5.08 -14.56
C ASP A 6 3.85 5.17 -13.34
N GLY A 7 3.41 4.05 -12.81
CA GLY A 7 2.59 4.01 -11.59
C GLY A 7 3.27 4.67 -10.39
N ILE A 8 4.58 4.47 -10.19
CA ILE A 8 5.36 5.12 -9.13
C ILE A 8 5.43 6.63 -9.35
N ALA A 9 5.77 7.07 -10.56
CA ALA A 9 5.94 8.50 -10.90
C ALA A 9 4.62 9.25 -10.72
N VAL A 10 3.54 8.73 -11.30
CA VAL A 10 2.18 9.30 -11.18
C VAL A 10 1.72 9.33 -9.73
N GLY A 11 1.99 8.27 -8.96
CA GLY A 11 1.67 8.21 -7.53
C GLY A 11 2.41 9.26 -6.70
N LYS A 12 3.69 9.54 -7.01
CA LYS A 12 4.46 10.60 -6.35
C LYS A 12 3.91 12.00 -6.67
N VAL A 13 3.59 12.27 -7.92
CA VAL A 13 2.96 13.54 -8.33
C VAL A 13 1.64 13.73 -7.61
N ALA A 14 0.79 12.69 -7.54
CA ALA A 14 -0.49 12.74 -6.87
C ALA A 14 -0.40 13.16 -5.38
N LEU A 15 0.70 12.88 -4.69
CA LEU A 15 0.85 13.25 -3.27
C LEU A 15 0.89 14.77 -3.05
N GLY A 16 1.42 15.53 -4.02
CA GLY A 16 1.52 17.00 -3.97
C GLY A 16 0.28 17.75 -4.44
N GLU A 17 -0.67 17.07 -5.11
CA GLU A 17 -1.75 17.69 -5.82
C GLU A 17 -3.01 17.94 -4.96
N ASN A 18 -3.94 18.76 -5.47
CA ASN A 18 -5.26 18.96 -4.88
C ASN A 18 -6.14 17.70 -5.01
N SER A 19 -7.27 17.67 -4.30
CA SER A 19 -8.14 16.48 -4.23
C SER A 19 -8.67 16.01 -5.59
N LYS A 20 -8.95 16.93 -6.52
CA LYS A 20 -9.45 16.60 -7.87
C LYS A 20 -8.38 15.89 -8.68
N GLU A 21 -7.19 16.44 -8.70
CA GLU A 21 -6.06 15.88 -9.45
C GLU A 21 -5.59 14.55 -8.83
N LYS A 22 -5.61 14.41 -7.51
CA LYS A 22 -5.38 13.14 -6.83
C LYS A 22 -6.30 12.03 -7.30
N VAL A 23 -7.58 12.32 -7.49
CA VAL A 23 -8.55 11.33 -7.99
C VAL A 23 -8.22 10.93 -9.42
N ARG A 24 -7.94 11.92 -10.30
CA ARG A 24 -7.59 11.67 -11.70
C ARG A 24 -6.32 10.81 -11.84
N LEU A 25 -5.28 11.18 -11.12
CA LEU A 25 -4.00 10.47 -11.14
C LEU A 25 -4.12 9.08 -10.49
N SER A 26 -5.01 8.92 -9.52
CA SER A 26 -5.27 7.64 -8.86
C SER A 26 -5.78 6.57 -9.84
N ALA A 27 -6.70 6.92 -10.75
CA ALA A 27 -7.17 5.99 -11.78
C ALA A 27 -6.02 5.53 -12.69
N ARG A 28 -5.18 6.46 -13.12
CA ARG A 28 -4.01 6.16 -13.95
C ARG A 28 -2.99 5.26 -13.25
N VAL A 29 -2.75 5.50 -11.95
CA VAL A 29 -1.87 4.61 -11.16
C VAL A 29 -2.40 3.19 -11.18
N LYS A 30 -3.70 2.99 -10.93
CA LYS A 30 -4.33 1.67 -10.93
C LYS A 30 -4.15 0.97 -12.29
N GLU A 31 -4.50 1.63 -13.37
CA GLU A 31 -4.36 1.09 -14.73
C GLU A 31 -2.92 0.65 -15.03
N SER A 32 -1.94 1.52 -14.75
CA SER A 32 -0.52 1.22 -14.99
C SER A 32 -0.04 0.00 -14.19
N VAL A 33 -0.41 -0.10 -12.91
CA VAL A 33 0.05 -1.24 -12.10
C VAL A 33 -0.68 -2.54 -12.43
N GLU A 34 -1.96 -2.51 -12.79
CA GLU A 34 -2.70 -3.68 -13.26
C GLU A 34 -2.13 -4.19 -14.59
N ARG A 35 -1.76 -3.28 -15.49
CA ARG A 35 -1.09 -3.65 -16.74
C ARG A 35 0.29 -4.26 -16.50
N ALA A 36 1.04 -3.73 -15.51
CA ALA A 36 2.32 -4.31 -15.12
C ALA A 36 2.17 -5.75 -14.60
N ILE A 37 1.14 -6.03 -13.79
CA ILE A 37 0.82 -7.37 -13.29
C ILE A 37 0.41 -8.33 -14.41
N GLN A 38 -0.38 -7.86 -15.38
CA GLN A 38 -0.76 -8.67 -16.55
C GLN A 38 0.45 -9.10 -17.39
N LEU A 39 1.42 -8.21 -17.54
CA LEU A 39 2.64 -8.47 -18.31
C LEU A 39 3.67 -9.30 -17.55
N ASP A 40 3.71 -9.16 -16.24
CA ASP A 40 4.60 -9.89 -15.34
C ASP A 40 3.88 -10.23 -14.02
N PRO A 41 3.25 -11.41 -13.93
CA PRO A 41 2.56 -11.85 -12.72
C PRO A 41 3.48 -12.10 -11.51
N LYS A 42 4.80 -11.99 -11.67
CA LYS A 42 5.78 -12.06 -10.58
C LYS A 42 6.36 -10.71 -10.20
N ASN A 43 5.77 -9.61 -10.66
CA ASN A 43 6.18 -8.25 -10.31
C ASN A 43 5.69 -7.86 -8.90
N ASP A 44 6.49 -8.15 -7.89
CA ASP A 44 6.22 -7.82 -6.48
C ASP A 44 5.93 -6.33 -6.26
N THR A 45 6.69 -5.47 -6.93
CA THR A 45 6.52 -4.00 -6.83
C THR A 45 5.17 -3.54 -7.36
N ALA A 46 4.66 -4.15 -8.44
CA ALA A 46 3.33 -3.81 -8.96
C ALA A 46 2.23 -4.22 -7.97
N TYR A 47 2.30 -5.41 -7.38
CA TYR A 47 1.37 -5.82 -6.32
C TYR A 47 1.46 -4.91 -5.09
N HIS A 48 2.67 -4.54 -4.67
CA HIS A 48 2.87 -3.59 -3.58
C HIS A 48 2.17 -2.24 -3.85
N LEU A 49 2.35 -1.69 -5.04
CA LEU A 49 1.71 -0.42 -5.45
C LEU A 49 0.19 -0.55 -5.49
N LEU A 50 -0.34 -1.65 -6.05
CA LEU A 50 -1.77 -1.90 -6.11
C LEU A 50 -2.38 -2.04 -4.71
N GLY A 51 -1.71 -2.74 -3.80
CA GLY A 51 -2.12 -2.85 -2.41
C GLY A 51 -2.18 -1.50 -1.71
N ARG A 52 -1.16 -0.67 -1.86
CA ARG A 52 -1.15 0.71 -1.33
C ARG A 52 -2.24 1.57 -1.96
N TRP A 53 -2.48 1.41 -3.26
CA TRP A 53 -3.56 2.11 -3.96
C TRP A 53 -4.92 1.77 -3.34
N HIS A 54 -5.23 0.46 -3.18
CA HIS A 54 -6.48 0.02 -2.56
C HIS A 54 -6.66 0.58 -1.17
N ARG A 55 -5.62 0.56 -0.34
CA ARG A 55 -5.68 1.13 1.01
C ARG A 55 -5.94 2.63 0.99
N ASN A 56 -5.23 3.38 0.16
CA ASN A 56 -5.37 4.83 0.11
C ASN A 56 -6.77 5.24 -0.37
N VAL A 57 -7.29 4.59 -1.41
CA VAL A 57 -8.62 4.88 -1.96
C VAL A 57 -9.73 4.48 -0.98
N ALA A 58 -9.62 3.32 -0.33
CA ALA A 58 -10.59 2.87 0.66
C ALA A 58 -10.73 3.84 1.85
N ASN A 59 -9.64 4.51 2.21
CA ASN A 59 -9.56 5.41 3.37
C ASN A 59 -9.57 6.91 2.99
N LEU A 60 -9.97 7.25 1.75
CA LEU A 60 -10.18 8.64 1.36
C LEU A 60 -11.25 9.32 2.22
N SER A 61 -11.08 10.64 2.45
CA SER A 61 -12.08 11.45 3.13
C SER A 61 -13.41 11.47 2.35
N GLY A 62 -14.51 11.74 3.05
CA GLY A 62 -15.82 11.89 2.43
C GLY A 62 -15.85 12.94 1.32
N VAL A 63 -15.13 14.06 1.50
CA VAL A 63 -14.98 15.12 0.50
C VAL A 63 -14.33 14.59 -0.76
N SER A 64 -13.19 13.87 -0.64
CA SER A 64 -12.52 13.29 -1.80
C SER A 64 -13.37 12.24 -2.52
N LYS A 65 -14.15 11.44 -1.79
CA LYS A 65 -15.12 10.49 -2.37
C LYS A 65 -16.24 11.18 -3.12
N ALA A 66 -16.78 12.29 -2.58
CA ALA A 66 -17.81 13.10 -3.26
C ALA A 66 -17.28 13.70 -4.57
N PHE A 67 -16.07 14.26 -4.57
CA PHE A 67 -15.43 14.75 -5.79
C PHE A 67 -15.24 13.63 -6.83
N ALA A 68 -14.79 12.45 -6.40
CA ALA A 68 -14.63 11.30 -7.29
C ALA A 68 -15.95 10.91 -7.95
N LYS A 69 -17.06 10.93 -7.20
CA LYS A 69 -18.39 10.60 -7.71
C LYS A 69 -18.88 11.64 -8.74
N ILE A 70 -18.70 12.91 -8.45
CA ILE A 70 -19.20 14.02 -9.31
C ILE A 70 -18.39 14.08 -10.63
N LEU A 71 -17.06 13.94 -10.58
CA LEU A 71 -16.19 14.20 -11.72
C LEU A 71 -15.94 12.98 -12.59
N TYR A 72 -16.03 11.77 -12.04
CA TYR A 72 -15.60 10.54 -12.70
C TYR A 72 -16.59 9.37 -12.50
N GLY A 73 -17.81 9.62 -12.04
CA GLY A 73 -18.77 8.57 -11.75
C GLY A 73 -18.40 7.69 -10.56
N GLY A 74 -17.35 8.06 -9.83
CA GLY A 74 -16.81 7.32 -8.68
C GLY A 74 -15.38 6.83 -8.89
N LEU A 75 -14.80 6.27 -7.84
CA LEU A 75 -13.53 5.53 -7.93
C LEU A 75 -13.83 4.04 -8.12
N PRO A 76 -12.93 3.30 -8.80
CA PRO A 76 -13.04 1.85 -8.84
C PRO A 76 -13.13 1.26 -7.43
N PRO A 77 -13.82 0.12 -7.25
CA PRO A 77 -13.95 -0.52 -5.95
C PRO A 77 -12.58 -0.73 -5.30
N ALA A 78 -12.45 -0.26 -4.06
CA ALA A 78 -11.23 -0.40 -3.28
C ALA A 78 -11.57 -0.74 -1.84
N SER A 79 -10.76 -1.61 -1.23
CA SER A 79 -10.95 -2.02 0.15
C SER A 79 -9.62 -2.31 0.84
N ASN A 80 -9.60 -2.24 2.17
CA ASN A 80 -8.44 -2.67 2.95
C ASN A 80 -8.21 -4.20 2.84
N GLN A 81 -9.24 -4.97 2.50
CA GLN A 81 -9.08 -6.40 2.25
C GLN A 81 -8.28 -6.63 0.95
N LEU A 82 -8.66 -5.99 -0.17
CA LEU A 82 -7.90 -6.05 -1.42
C LEU A 82 -6.48 -5.49 -1.25
N ALA A 83 -6.31 -4.47 -0.41
CA ALA A 83 -4.98 -3.96 -0.07
C ALA A 83 -4.11 -5.03 0.60
N ALA A 84 -4.65 -5.75 1.60
CA ALA A 84 -3.92 -6.80 2.28
C ALA A 84 -3.58 -7.97 1.35
N GLU A 85 -4.50 -8.41 0.50
CA GLU A 85 -4.29 -9.49 -0.48
C GLU A 85 -3.14 -9.17 -1.45
N ASN A 86 -3.14 -7.97 -2.01
CA ASN A 86 -2.07 -7.56 -2.93
C ASN A 86 -0.72 -7.39 -2.22
N LEU A 87 -0.69 -6.83 -1.01
CA LEU A 87 0.54 -6.70 -0.23
C LEU A 87 1.07 -8.06 0.25
N GLN A 88 0.18 -9.00 0.57
CA GLN A 88 0.56 -10.37 0.88
C GLN A 88 1.18 -11.03 -0.35
N LYS A 89 0.59 -10.86 -1.53
CA LYS A 89 1.16 -11.38 -2.78
C LYS A 89 2.54 -10.79 -3.06
N ALA A 90 2.74 -9.49 -2.84
CA ALA A 90 4.06 -8.88 -2.94
C ALA A 90 5.09 -9.51 -1.99
N ALA A 91 4.70 -9.74 -0.73
CA ALA A 91 5.56 -10.39 0.27
C ALA A 91 5.85 -11.87 -0.03
N GLU A 92 4.92 -12.60 -0.68
CA GLU A 92 5.14 -13.97 -1.15
C GLU A 92 6.18 -14.03 -2.30
N ILE A 93 6.11 -13.07 -3.24
CA ILE A 93 7.03 -13.00 -4.39
C ILE A 93 8.43 -12.55 -3.94
N ALA A 94 8.51 -11.54 -3.08
CA ALA A 94 9.76 -10.98 -2.57
C ALA A 94 9.80 -10.98 -1.02
N PRO A 95 9.94 -12.16 -0.38
CA PRO A 95 9.77 -12.30 1.07
C PRO A 95 10.86 -11.59 1.89
N LYS A 96 11.99 -11.25 1.29
CA LYS A 96 13.08 -10.53 1.95
C LYS A 96 12.94 -9.00 1.88
N PHE A 97 11.95 -8.48 1.15
CA PHE A 97 11.77 -7.04 0.99
C PHE A 97 10.95 -6.48 2.16
N ILE A 98 11.65 -5.84 3.10
CA ILE A 98 11.11 -5.38 4.40
C ILE A 98 9.86 -4.52 4.24
N ASN A 99 9.82 -3.64 3.22
CA ASN A 99 8.69 -2.72 3.05
C ASN A 99 7.37 -3.41 2.68
N HIS A 100 7.39 -4.61 2.09
CA HIS A 100 6.16 -5.37 1.84
C HIS A 100 5.49 -5.76 3.16
N HIS A 101 6.25 -6.31 4.09
CA HIS A 101 5.76 -6.70 5.42
C HIS A 101 5.33 -5.49 6.26
N LEU A 102 6.06 -4.37 6.16
CA LEU A 102 5.68 -3.13 6.85
C LEU A 102 4.33 -2.60 6.36
N GLU A 103 4.13 -2.49 5.03
CA GLU A 103 2.89 -1.97 4.46
C GLU A 103 1.70 -2.92 4.71
N LEU A 104 1.96 -4.23 4.75
CA LEU A 104 0.98 -5.24 5.15
C LEU A 104 0.57 -5.06 6.62
N ALA A 105 1.53 -4.86 7.52
CA ALA A 105 1.27 -4.57 8.94
C ALA A 105 0.42 -3.31 9.13
N ILE A 106 0.73 -2.22 8.40
CA ILE A 106 -0.05 -0.98 8.42
C ILE A 106 -1.50 -1.25 7.97
N THR A 107 -1.68 -2.05 6.93
CA THR A 107 -3.00 -2.40 6.40
C THR A 107 -3.80 -3.21 7.43
N TYR A 108 -3.21 -4.22 8.04
CA TYR A 108 -3.86 -5.01 9.10
C TYR A 108 -4.16 -4.17 10.34
N GLN A 109 -3.29 -3.21 10.70
CA GLN A 109 -3.57 -2.25 11.78
C GLN A 109 -4.84 -1.42 11.49
N MET A 110 -5.00 -0.91 10.26
CA MET A 110 -6.19 -0.17 9.85
C MET A 110 -7.46 -1.04 9.90
N MET A 111 -7.33 -2.33 9.60
CA MET A 111 -8.41 -3.33 9.70
C MET A 111 -8.66 -3.78 11.14
N LYS A 112 -7.92 -3.31 12.12
CA LYS A 112 -7.93 -3.77 13.53
C LYS A 112 -7.62 -5.28 13.68
N LYS A 113 -6.96 -5.88 12.69
CA LYS A 113 -6.49 -7.28 12.71
C LYS A 113 -5.13 -7.35 13.42
N TRP A 114 -5.13 -7.10 14.74
CA TRP A 114 -3.93 -6.85 15.52
C TRP A 114 -2.92 -7.99 15.46
N LYS A 115 -3.39 -9.25 15.58
CA LYS A 115 -2.53 -10.45 15.51
C LYS A 115 -1.79 -10.54 14.17
N LEU A 116 -2.49 -10.30 13.05
CA LEU A 116 -1.89 -10.33 11.72
C LEU A 116 -0.90 -9.18 11.52
N ALA A 117 -1.24 -7.99 12.07
CA ALA A 117 -0.32 -6.85 12.04
C ALA A 117 0.98 -7.16 12.82
N LEU A 118 0.89 -7.74 14.02
CA LEU A 118 2.06 -8.13 14.81
C LEU A 118 2.89 -9.19 14.08
N ASN A 119 2.29 -10.22 13.49
CA ASN A 119 3.00 -11.23 12.71
C ASN A 119 3.78 -10.61 11.54
N SER A 120 3.18 -9.63 10.85
CA SER A 120 3.88 -8.92 9.76
C SER A 120 5.03 -8.06 10.28
N LEU A 121 4.89 -7.43 11.46
CA LEU A 121 5.97 -6.69 12.10
C LEU A 121 7.10 -7.61 12.57
N ASP A 122 6.79 -8.84 12.98
CA ASP A 122 7.81 -9.84 13.33
C ASP A 122 8.70 -10.19 12.13
N GLN A 123 8.12 -10.23 10.92
CA GLN A 123 8.92 -10.40 9.69
C GLN A 123 9.84 -9.19 9.45
N VAL A 124 9.34 -7.97 9.63
CA VAL A 124 10.17 -6.74 9.52
C VAL A 124 11.37 -6.79 10.48
N ASP A 125 11.15 -7.25 11.72
CA ASP A 125 12.23 -7.32 12.74
C ASP A 125 13.28 -8.39 12.41
N ARG A 126 12.85 -9.58 11.93
CA ARG A 126 13.72 -10.72 11.61
C ARG A 126 14.60 -10.49 10.39
N LEU A 127 14.13 -9.73 9.40
CA LEU A 127 14.88 -9.51 8.17
C LEU A 127 16.08 -8.58 8.41
N PRO A 128 17.26 -8.87 7.84
CA PRO A 128 18.41 -7.98 7.92
C PRO A 128 18.15 -6.68 7.14
N ALA A 129 18.62 -5.54 7.65
CA ALA A 129 18.62 -4.29 6.92
C ALA A 129 19.74 -4.32 5.87
N THR A 130 19.41 -4.37 4.60
CA THR A 130 20.35 -4.48 3.48
C THR A 130 20.35 -3.24 2.58
N ALA A 131 19.26 -2.45 2.62
CA ALA A 131 19.11 -1.22 1.86
C ALA A 131 19.07 0.01 2.78
N LYS A 132 19.41 1.18 2.22
CA LYS A 132 19.44 2.45 2.97
C LYS A 132 18.16 2.75 3.73
N LEU A 133 17.01 2.43 3.16
CA LEU A 133 15.70 2.72 3.76
C LEU A 133 15.23 1.66 4.77
N ASP A 134 15.89 0.51 4.86
CA ASP A 134 15.42 -0.59 5.71
C ASP A 134 15.43 -0.22 7.20
N ASN A 135 16.39 0.57 7.64
CA ASN A 135 16.44 1.06 9.01
C ASN A 135 15.27 2.00 9.33
N GLU A 136 14.85 2.84 8.38
CA GLU A 136 13.68 3.71 8.54
C GLU A 136 12.39 2.86 8.62
N TYR A 137 12.28 1.82 7.80
CA TYR A 137 11.15 0.88 7.84
C TYR A 137 11.07 0.15 9.18
N LYS A 138 12.20 -0.31 9.72
CA LYS A 138 12.27 -0.93 11.04
C LYS A 138 11.88 0.03 12.15
N GLN A 139 12.36 1.27 12.13
CA GLN A 139 11.96 2.28 13.10
C GLN A 139 10.45 2.57 13.05
N LYS A 140 9.87 2.65 11.85
CA LYS A 140 8.42 2.81 11.67
C LYS A 140 7.66 1.61 12.20
N ALA A 141 8.14 0.39 11.96
CA ALA A 141 7.56 -0.85 12.48
C ALA A 141 7.51 -0.86 14.01
N GLN A 142 8.58 -0.44 14.70
CA GLN A 142 8.64 -0.34 16.15
C GLN A 142 7.61 0.67 16.71
N LYS A 143 7.42 1.81 16.04
CA LYS A 143 6.39 2.78 16.44
C LYS A 143 4.97 2.18 16.33
N ILE A 144 4.71 1.44 15.26
CA ILE A 144 3.42 0.77 15.03
C ILE A 144 3.22 -0.31 16.08
N ARG A 145 4.22 -1.15 16.36
CA ARG A 145 4.18 -2.19 17.39
C ARG A 145 3.79 -1.62 18.76
N LYS A 146 4.45 -0.54 19.19
CA LYS A 146 4.12 0.15 20.45
C LYS A 146 2.65 0.60 20.48
N THR A 147 2.11 1.09 19.36
CA THR A 147 0.72 1.54 19.27
C THR A 147 -0.26 0.36 19.37
N ILE A 148 0.03 -0.76 18.71
CA ILE A 148 -0.82 -1.95 18.75
C ILE A 148 -0.81 -2.59 20.13
N THR A 149 0.35 -2.74 20.76
CA THR A 149 0.49 -3.37 22.08
C THR A 149 -0.31 -2.64 23.16
N LYS A 150 -0.44 -1.31 23.05
CA LYS A 150 -1.27 -0.50 23.96
C LYS A 150 -2.78 -0.72 23.77
N LYS A 151 -3.22 -1.22 22.59
CA LYS A 151 -4.65 -1.43 22.25
C LYS A 151 -5.12 -2.85 22.52
N VAL A 152 -4.19 -3.78 22.69
CA VAL A 152 -4.47 -5.22 22.88
C VAL A 152 -4.39 -5.60 24.36
N LYS A 153 -3.87 -4.71 25.22
CA LYS A 153 -3.98 -4.77 26.68
C LYS A 153 -5.35 -4.24 27.12
#